data_300b907d2ab583ae3b9ef9d96ed87580
#
_entry.id   300b907d2ab583ae3b9ef9d96ed87580
#
_cell.length_a   1.000
_cell.length_b   1.000
_cell.length_c   1.000
_cell.angle_alpha   90.00
_cell.angle_beta   90.00
_cell.angle_gamma   90.00
#
_symmetry.space_group_name_H-M   'P 1'
#
loop_
_entity.id
_entity.type
_entity.pdbx_description
1 polymer ?
#
loop_
_entity_poly.entity_id
_entity_poly.type
_entity_poly.pdbx_seq_one_letter_code
_entity_poly.pdbx_strand_id
1 'polypeptide(L)' 'MLLHVGDRVKMRKMHPCGNDIWQITFVGSDIKMRCEKCGRIVMLERPVFEKRVKKLLETASSDQL' A
#
# COMPACT_ATOMS: atom_id res chain seq x y z
N MET A 1 -1.26 -1.17 12.83
CA MET A 1 -1.52 -1.86 11.55
C MET A 1 -0.32 -2.70 11.16
N LEU A 2 -0.54 -3.97 10.87
CA LEU A 2 0.51 -4.87 10.43
C LEU A 2 0.57 -4.88 8.91
N LEU A 3 1.77 -4.64 8.39
CA LEU A 3 2.00 -4.58 6.95
C LEU A 3 3.13 -5.51 6.57
N HIS A 4 3.02 -6.08 5.38
CA HIS A 4 4.05 -6.95 4.83
C HIS A 4 4.31 -6.57 3.38
N VAL A 5 5.52 -6.77 2.92
CA VAL A 5 5.85 -6.56 1.52
C VAL A 5 4.97 -7.48 0.67
N GLY A 6 4.35 -6.92 -0.35
CA GLY A 6 3.43 -7.66 -1.20
C GLY A 6 1.96 -7.46 -0.86
N ASP A 7 1.66 -6.84 0.28
CA ASP A 7 0.29 -6.52 0.63
C ASP A 7 -0.30 -5.54 -0.38
N ARG A 8 -1.60 -5.65 -0.60
CA ARG A 8 -2.32 -4.72 -1.48
C ARG A 8 -3.26 -3.89 -0.65
N VAL A 9 -3.24 -2.60 -0.87
CA VAL A 9 -4.04 -1.65 -0.09
C VAL A 9 -4.81 -0.73 -1.00
N LYS A 10 -5.94 -0.24 -0.50
CA LYS A 10 -6.70 0.79 -1.17
C LYS A 10 -6.47 2.09 -0.42
N MET A 11 -6.09 3.13 -1.16
CA MET A 11 -5.86 4.44 -0.56
C MET A 11 -7.12 5.28 -0.61
N ARG A 12 -7.21 6.27 0.29
CA ARG A 12 -8.38 7.16 0.33
C ARG A 12 -8.46 8.05 -0.89
N LYS A 13 -7.30 8.42 -1.42
CA LYS A 13 -7.21 9.31 -2.57
C LYS A 13 -6.84 8.52 -3.81
N MET A 14 -7.55 8.78 -4.89
CA MET A 14 -7.23 8.16 -6.16
C MET A 14 -5.95 8.77 -6.73
N HIS A 15 -5.08 7.92 -7.26
CA HIS A 15 -3.88 8.37 -7.95
C HIS A 15 -4.27 9.04 -9.28
N PRO A 16 -3.50 10.04 -9.75
CA PRO A 16 -3.81 10.72 -11.01
C PRO A 16 -3.99 9.78 -12.21
N CYS A 17 -3.42 8.59 -12.18
CA CYS A 17 -3.62 7.62 -13.28
C CYS A 17 -4.99 6.94 -13.22
N GLY A 18 -5.79 7.23 -12.21
CA GLY A 18 -7.13 6.68 -12.09
C GLY A 18 -7.23 5.42 -11.25
N ASN A 19 -6.18 5.09 -10.52
CA ASN A 19 -6.13 3.89 -9.69
C ASN A 19 -5.88 4.25 -8.23
N ASP A 20 -6.55 3.56 -7.32
CA ASP A 20 -6.34 3.75 -5.89
C ASP A 20 -5.82 2.50 -5.19
N ILE A 21 -5.47 1.47 -5.96
CA ILE A 21 -4.94 0.21 -5.44
C ILE A 21 -3.42 0.22 -5.55
N TRP A 22 -2.75 -0.07 -4.45
CA TRP A 22 -1.30 -0.05 -4.36
C TRP A 22 -0.78 -1.33 -3.75
N GLN A 23 0.42 -1.73 -4.18
CA GLN A 23 1.10 -2.88 -3.60
C GLN A 23 2.26 -2.38 -2.75
N ILE A 24 2.38 -2.91 -1.55
CA ILE A 24 3.47 -2.54 -0.63
C ILE A 24 4.75 -3.21 -1.10
N THR A 25 5.80 -2.41 -1.30
CA THR A 25 7.09 -2.91 -1.76
C THR A 25 8.18 -2.84 -0.69
N PHE A 26 7.96 -2.05 0.35
CA PHE A 26 8.92 -1.94 1.44
C PHE A 26 8.20 -1.51 2.71
N VAL A 27 8.55 -2.13 3.82
CA VAL A 27 7.99 -1.81 5.15
C VAL A 27 9.13 -1.55 6.11
N GLY A 28 9.15 -0.35 6.67
CA GLY A 28 10.14 0.06 7.65
C GLY A 28 9.58 1.27 8.38
N SER A 29 10.43 2.23 8.72
CA SER A 29 9.95 3.50 9.27
C SER A 29 9.17 4.26 8.21
N ASP A 30 9.48 4.02 6.94
CA ASP A 30 8.72 4.53 5.81
C ASP A 30 8.08 3.34 5.09
N ILE A 31 7.00 3.62 4.37
CA ILE A 31 6.30 2.61 3.58
C ILE A 31 6.45 2.99 2.11
N LYS A 32 7.00 2.07 1.31
CA LYS A 32 7.04 2.25 -0.14
C LYS A 32 5.94 1.42 -0.76
N MET A 33 5.25 2.01 -1.71
CA MET A 33 4.16 1.32 -2.39
C MET A 33 4.19 1.65 -3.88
N ARG A 34 3.71 0.71 -4.67
CA ARG A 34 3.71 0.80 -6.11
C ARG A 34 2.27 0.81 -6.62
N CYS A 35 1.97 1.76 -7.49
CA CYS A 35 0.67 1.80 -8.14
C CYS A 35 0.55 0.61 -9.10
N GLU A 36 -0.52 -0.16 -8.97
CA GLU A 36 -0.69 -1.36 -9.78
C GLU A 36 -1.01 -1.06 -11.24
N LYS A 37 -1.47 0.16 -11.51
CA LYS A 37 -1.84 0.53 -12.87
C LYS A 37 -0.66 1.12 -13.65
N CYS A 38 0.00 2.12 -13.07
CA CYS A 38 1.07 2.82 -13.79
C CYS A 38 2.48 2.44 -13.34
N GLY A 39 2.60 1.71 -12.24
CA GLY A 39 3.89 1.27 -11.73
C GLY A 39 4.67 2.30 -10.94
N ARG A 40 4.10 3.47 -10.71
CA ARG A 40 4.77 4.53 -9.97
C ARG A 40 4.97 4.12 -8.52
N ILE A 41 6.15 4.42 -7.97
CA ILE A 41 6.48 4.12 -6.58
C ILE A 41 6.41 5.40 -5.78
N VAL A 42 5.73 5.33 -4.63
CA VAL A 42 5.59 6.45 -3.70
C VAL A 42 6.04 5.98 -2.33
N MET A 43 6.75 6.85 -1.62
CA MET A 43 7.18 6.58 -0.25
C MET A 43 6.45 7.54 0.69
N LEU A 44 5.89 6.99 1.75
CA LEU A 44 5.23 7.77 2.79
C LEU A 44 5.77 7.37 4.16
N GLU A 45 5.89 8.33 5.06
CA GLU A 45 6.18 8.00 6.44
C GLU A 45 5.02 7.17 6.99
N ARG A 46 5.34 6.25 7.89
CA ARG A 46 4.35 5.30 8.41
C ARG A 46 3.10 5.98 8.97
N PRO A 47 3.20 7.03 9.81
CA PRO A 47 2.00 7.69 10.32
C PRO A 47 1.15 8.31 9.20
N VAL A 48 1.80 8.85 8.18
CA VAL A 48 1.11 9.44 7.04
C VAL A 48 0.40 8.36 6.24
N PHE A 49 1.09 7.24 6.02
CA PHE A 49 0.50 6.10 5.33
C PHE A 49 -0.76 5.62 6.05
N GLU A 50 -0.67 5.48 7.37
CA GLU A 50 -1.80 4.98 8.16
C GLU A 50 -3.02 5.90 8.09
N LYS A 51 -2.79 7.19 7.91
CA LYS A 51 -3.89 8.14 7.73
C LYS A 51 -4.50 8.06 6.35
N ARG A 52 -3.71 7.72 5.34
CA ARG A 52 -4.14 7.77 3.94
C ARG A 52 -4.65 6.45 3.41
N VAL A 53 -4.35 5.34 4.08
CA VAL A 53 -4.86 4.05 3.65
C VAL A 53 -6.33 3.92 4.04
N LYS A 54 -7.13 3.43 3.10
CA LYS A 54 -8.56 3.22 3.35
C LYS A 54 -8.82 1.83 3.89
N LYS A 55 -8.22 0.83 3.28
CA LYS A 55 -8.36 -0.53 3.77
C LYS A 55 -7.29 -1.44 3.18
N LEU A 56 -6.98 -2.49 3.91
CA LEU A 56 -6.10 -3.56 3.46
C LEU A 56 -6.95 -4.53 2.65
N LEU A 57 -6.60 -4.72 1.38
CA LEU A 57 -7.36 -5.58 0.49
C LEU A 57 -6.89 -7.02 0.55
N GLU A 58 -5.57 -7.20 0.64
CA GLU A 58 -4.98 -8.52 0.52
C GLU A 58 -3.66 -8.52 1.25
N THR A 59 -3.38 -9.58 2.00
CA THR A 59 -2.12 -9.71 2.69
C THR A 59 -1.29 -10.83 2.07
N ALA A 60 -0.04 -10.51 1.76
CA ALA A 60 0.87 -11.47 1.15
C ALA A 60 1.25 -12.59 2.11
N SER A 61 1.14 -12.37 3.40
CA SER A 61 1.55 -13.35 4.40
C SER A 61 0.42 -14.24 4.87
N SER A 62 -0.74 -14.17 4.24
CA SER A 62 -1.87 -15.01 4.63
C SER A 62 -1.51 -16.47 4.47
N ASP A 63 -1.91 -17.24 5.29
CA ASP A 63 -1.58 -18.60 5.17
C ASP A 63 -2.69 -19.44 5.44
N GLN A 64 -2.71 -19.33 5.24
CA GLN A 64 -3.41 -19.80 5.46
C GLN A 64 -3.74 -20.71 5.82
N LEU A 65 -3.87 -21.09 5.88
CA LEU A 65 -4.24 -21.75 6.33
C LEU A 65 -4.52 -22.23 6.46
#